data_766e1402f62cbad7a49f41570a140fbb
#
_entry.id   766e1402f62cbad7a49f41570a140fbb
#
_cell.length_a   1.000
_cell.length_b   1.000
_cell.length_c   1.000
_cell.angle_alpha   90.00
_cell.angle_beta   90.00
_cell.angle_gamma   90.00
#
_symmetry.space_group_name_H-M   'P 1'
#
loop_
_entity.id
_entity.type
_entity.pdbx_description
1 polymer ?
#
loop_
_entity_poly.entity_id
_entity_poly.type
_entity_poly.pdbx_seq_one_letter_code
_entity_poly.pdbx_strand_id
1 'polypeptide(L)'
;MLRPDDPVVLQVSRWDRLKDPLGVIKGFVDHVAPYTDAHLVYAGPAVEAVADDPEGKEVLEEATAYFGELDPEAKDRVHLTALPMDDLAENAAIVNALQRRADVVVQKSIAEGFGLTVAEGMWKAKPVVATRIGGIQDQIVDGESGILLDDPTDLAAYGAAVRDLLENPERARAIGRAAMERVRDDFLAVRSLLQYLALFEKLLAVTPPAA
;
A
#
# COMPACT_ATOMS: atom_id res chain seq x y z
N MET A 1 7.27 -21.12 6.53
CA MET A 1 7.76 -20.68 5.19
C MET A 1 6.57 -20.43 4.29
N LEU A 2 6.48 -19.27 3.64
CA LEU A 2 5.39 -18.87 2.74
C LEU A 2 5.26 -19.84 1.54
N ARG A 3 4.06 -20.38 1.33
CA ARG A 3 3.71 -21.30 0.24
C ARG A 3 2.94 -20.54 -0.85
N PRO A 4 2.87 -21.08 -2.09
CA PRO A 4 2.15 -20.41 -3.19
C PRO A 4 0.70 -20.09 -2.91
N ASP A 5 0.01 -20.91 -2.13
CA ASP A 5 -1.43 -20.80 -1.84
C ASP A 5 -1.74 -20.08 -0.51
N ASP A 6 -0.73 -19.72 0.28
CA ASP A 6 -0.95 -18.99 1.53
C ASP A 6 -1.47 -17.58 1.24
N PRO A 7 -2.50 -17.08 1.92
CA PRO A 7 -2.98 -15.71 1.73
C PRO A 7 -1.91 -14.68 2.12
N VAL A 8 -1.75 -13.63 1.33
CA VAL A 8 -0.72 -12.60 1.52
C VAL A 8 -1.31 -11.22 1.74
N VAL A 9 -0.97 -10.64 2.87
CA VAL A 9 -1.15 -9.21 3.17
C VAL A 9 0.18 -8.51 2.88
N LEU A 10 0.18 -7.48 2.04
CA LEU A 10 1.38 -6.81 1.56
C LEU A 10 1.37 -5.33 1.87
N GLN A 11 2.42 -4.83 2.48
CA GLN A 11 2.77 -3.41 2.42
C GLN A 11 4.12 -3.23 1.71
N VAL A 12 4.14 -2.39 0.68
CA VAL A 12 5.38 -1.93 0.03
C VAL A 12 5.57 -0.47 0.39
N SER A 13 6.61 -0.15 1.14
CA SER A 13 6.93 1.23 1.50
C SER A 13 8.36 1.37 1.99
N ARG A 14 8.87 2.60 2.04
CA ARG A 14 10.15 2.88 2.71
C ARG A 14 10.08 2.50 4.19
N TRP A 15 11.22 2.23 4.77
CA TRP A 15 11.39 2.17 6.22
C TRP A 15 11.34 3.59 6.77
N ASP A 16 10.16 4.04 7.16
CA ASP A 16 9.85 5.43 7.50
C ASP A 16 8.78 5.41 8.59
N ARG A 17 8.94 6.19 9.65
CA ARG A 17 7.99 6.23 10.77
C ARG A 17 6.59 6.61 10.32
N LEU A 18 6.49 7.45 9.29
CA LEU A 18 5.20 7.84 8.72
C LEU A 18 4.50 6.70 7.95
N LYS A 19 5.22 5.63 7.61
CA LYS A 19 4.66 4.41 6.99
C LYS A 19 4.27 3.35 8.02
N ASP A 20 4.58 3.61 9.29
CA ASP A 20 4.21 2.83 10.47
C ASP A 20 4.45 1.31 10.36
N PRO A 21 5.69 0.87 10.04
CA PRO A 21 5.98 -0.55 9.93
C PRO A 21 5.68 -1.33 11.21
N LEU A 22 5.97 -0.74 12.38
CA LEU A 22 5.67 -1.36 13.67
C LEU A 22 4.17 -1.55 13.89
N GLY A 23 3.35 -0.53 13.57
CA GLY A 23 1.90 -0.65 13.70
C GLY A 23 1.31 -1.65 12.71
N VAL A 24 1.87 -1.77 11.49
CA VAL A 24 1.47 -2.79 10.52
C VAL A 24 1.76 -4.19 11.05
N ILE A 25 2.98 -4.43 11.57
CA ILE A 25 3.37 -5.74 12.12
C ILE A 25 2.53 -6.08 13.35
N LYS A 26 2.41 -5.15 14.32
CA LYS A 26 1.61 -5.34 15.53
C LYS A 26 0.15 -5.63 15.20
N GLY A 27 -0.44 -4.80 14.36
CA GLY A 27 -1.84 -4.98 13.96
C GLY A 27 -2.09 -6.29 13.23
N PHE A 28 -1.13 -6.76 12.41
CA PHE A 28 -1.21 -8.07 11.80
C PHE A 28 -1.10 -9.20 12.85
N VAL A 29 -0.10 -9.15 13.70
CA VAL A 29 0.16 -10.19 14.72
C VAL A 29 -1.00 -10.29 15.72
N ASP A 30 -1.51 -9.16 16.19
CA ASP A 30 -2.53 -9.14 17.23
C ASP A 30 -3.95 -9.34 16.69
N HIS A 31 -4.24 -8.89 15.47
CA HIS A 31 -5.61 -8.80 14.96
C HIS A 31 -5.88 -9.51 13.64
N VAL A 32 -4.90 -10.05 12.94
CA VAL A 32 -5.08 -10.83 11.70
C VAL A 32 -4.61 -12.25 11.88
N ALA A 33 -3.37 -12.44 12.31
CA ALA A 33 -2.74 -13.75 12.44
C ALA A 33 -3.53 -14.75 13.32
N PRO A 34 -4.13 -14.38 14.46
CA PRO A 34 -4.87 -15.32 15.30
C PRO A 34 -6.15 -15.88 14.65
N TYR A 35 -6.63 -15.25 13.58
CA TYR A 35 -7.93 -15.56 12.97
C TYR A 35 -7.85 -16.06 11.54
N THR A 36 -6.69 -16.02 10.93
CA THR A 36 -6.48 -16.37 9.51
C THR A 36 -5.17 -17.12 9.34
N ASP A 37 -4.98 -17.80 8.21
CA ASP A 37 -3.69 -18.42 7.82
C ASP A 37 -2.83 -17.45 6.98
N ALA A 38 -3.16 -16.16 6.94
CA ALA A 38 -2.46 -15.18 6.13
C ALA A 38 -1.02 -14.94 6.61
N HIS A 39 -0.17 -14.54 5.68
CA HIS A 39 1.19 -14.07 5.92
C HIS A 39 1.28 -12.56 5.63
N LEU A 40 2.02 -11.85 6.47
CA LEU A 40 2.39 -10.45 6.21
C LEU A 40 3.73 -10.41 5.48
N VAL A 41 3.78 -9.72 4.36
CA VAL A 41 5.02 -9.30 3.70
C VAL A 41 5.12 -7.79 3.80
N TYR A 42 6.10 -7.30 4.56
CA TYR A 42 6.48 -5.90 4.57
C TYR A 42 7.76 -5.75 3.74
N ALA A 43 7.66 -5.08 2.59
CA ALA A 43 8.75 -4.93 1.65
C ALA A 43 9.20 -3.46 1.57
N GLY A 44 10.44 -3.21 1.93
CA GLY A 44 11.09 -1.90 1.85
C GLY A 44 12.43 -1.97 1.12
N PRO A 45 13.04 -0.83 0.80
CA PRO A 45 14.34 -0.79 0.14
C PRO A 45 15.43 -1.39 1.03
N ALA A 46 16.46 -2.00 0.42
CA ALA A 46 17.68 -2.36 1.11
C ALA A 46 18.39 -1.09 1.60
N VAL A 47 18.55 -0.95 2.91
CA VAL A 47 19.02 0.30 3.54
C VAL A 47 20.48 0.60 3.19
N GLU A 48 21.29 -0.42 2.91
CA GLU A 48 22.69 -0.26 2.50
C GLU A 48 22.85 0.45 1.15
N ALA A 49 21.81 0.40 0.32
CA ALA A 49 21.77 1.05 -1.00
C ALA A 49 21.27 2.51 -0.97
N VAL A 50 20.74 2.98 0.17
CA VAL A 50 20.24 4.36 0.33
C VAL A 50 21.22 5.13 1.19
N ALA A 51 22.25 5.69 0.56
CA ALA A 51 23.43 6.26 1.21
C ALA A 51 23.16 7.42 2.19
N ASP A 52 21.95 8.03 2.19
CA ASP A 52 21.61 9.23 2.95
C ASP A 52 20.27 9.12 3.72
N ASP A 53 19.81 7.89 4.07
CA ASP A 53 18.59 7.70 4.86
C ASP A 53 18.88 7.08 6.25
N PRO A 54 19.37 7.85 7.21
CA PRO A 54 19.64 7.36 8.57
C PRO A 54 18.34 6.95 9.30
N GLU A 55 17.23 7.60 9.02
CA GLU A 55 15.91 7.25 9.58
C GLU A 55 15.47 5.86 9.11
N GLY A 56 15.62 5.57 7.82
CA GLY A 56 15.25 4.27 7.27
C GLY A 56 16.00 3.11 7.93
N LYS A 57 17.29 3.30 8.23
CA LYS A 57 18.08 2.32 8.95
C LYS A 57 17.56 2.10 10.37
N GLU A 58 17.34 3.17 11.12
CA GLU A 58 16.82 3.12 12.48
C GLU A 58 15.45 2.41 12.54
N VAL A 59 14.55 2.77 11.65
CA VAL A 59 13.21 2.17 11.58
C VAL A 59 13.25 0.69 11.20
N LEU A 60 14.15 0.28 10.29
CA LEU A 60 14.36 -1.13 9.97
C LEU A 60 14.94 -1.90 11.17
N GLU A 61 15.89 -1.31 11.90
CA GLU A 61 16.46 -1.90 13.11
C GLU A 61 15.37 -2.09 14.19
N GLU A 62 14.51 -1.10 14.42
CA GLU A 62 13.37 -1.20 15.33
C GLU A 62 12.37 -2.31 14.90
N ALA A 63 12.02 -2.36 13.60
CA ALA A 63 11.12 -3.38 13.08
C ALA A 63 11.73 -4.79 13.21
N THR A 64 13.04 -4.92 12.95
CA THR A 64 13.78 -6.18 13.10
C THR A 64 13.88 -6.61 14.55
N ALA A 65 14.14 -5.67 15.47
CA ALA A 65 14.15 -5.95 16.90
C ALA A 65 12.80 -6.45 17.38
N TYR A 66 11.71 -5.76 17.03
CA TYR A 66 10.36 -6.20 17.36
C TYR A 66 10.02 -7.57 16.77
N PHE A 67 10.38 -7.82 15.49
CA PHE A 67 10.24 -9.14 14.89
C PHE A 67 11.01 -10.22 15.69
N GLY A 68 12.20 -9.88 16.20
CA GLY A 68 12.99 -10.76 17.06
C GLY A 68 12.32 -11.16 18.36
N GLU A 69 11.39 -10.35 18.87
CA GLU A 69 10.63 -10.59 20.11
C GLU A 69 9.33 -11.41 19.89
N LEU A 70 8.87 -11.56 18.64
CA LEU A 70 7.68 -12.33 18.33
C LEU A 70 7.85 -13.82 18.71
N ASP A 71 6.74 -14.47 19.01
CA ASP A 71 6.74 -15.91 19.20
C ASP A 71 7.02 -16.65 17.88
N PRO A 72 7.39 -17.95 17.93
CA PRO A 72 7.77 -18.71 16.74
C PRO A 72 6.66 -18.79 15.68
N GLU A 73 5.40 -18.86 16.07
CA GLU A 73 4.26 -18.97 15.14
C GLU A 73 4.06 -17.63 14.39
N ALA A 74 4.12 -16.51 15.09
CA ALA A 74 4.05 -15.18 14.47
C ALA A 74 5.26 -14.93 13.55
N LYS A 75 6.48 -15.35 13.95
CA LYS A 75 7.69 -15.24 13.11
C LYS A 75 7.57 -16.01 11.78
N ASP A 76 6.95 -17.16 11.79
CA ASP A 76 6.76 -17.95 10.56
C ASP A 76 5.84 -17.23 9.55
N ARG A 77 5.05 -16.26 10.02
CA ARG A 77 4.00 -15.58 9.24
C ARG A 77 4.28 -14.12 8.92
N VAL A 78 5.32 -13.53 9.50
CA VAL A 78 5.76 -12.15 9.21
C VAL A 78 7.06 -12.19 8.43
N HIS A 79 7.12 -11.48 7.30
CA HIS A 79 8.27 -11.44 6.42
C HIS A 79 8.70 -9.99 6.20
N LEU A 80 9.85 -9.62 6.76
CA LEU A 80 10.50 -8.34 6.48
C LEU A 80 11.45 -8.53 5.31
N THR A 81 11.20 -7.84 4.21
CA THR A 81 11.93 -8.07 2.95
C THR A 81 12.64 -6.79 2.51
N ALA A 82 13.97 -6.87 2.37
CA ALA A 82 14.78 -5.80 1.79
C ALA A 82 14.85 -5.97 0.27
N LEU A 83 14.35 -4.98 -0.46
CA LEU A 83 14.34 -4.98 -1.93
C LEU A 83 15.65 -4.42 -2.48
N PRO A 84 16.25 -5.05 -3.53
CA PRO A 84 17.45 -4.51 -4.17
C PRO A 84 17.15 -3.15 -4.80
N MET A 85 18.13 -2.23 -4.72
CA MET A 85 18.01 -0.87 -5.26
C MET A 85 19.04 -0.54 -6.34
N ASP A 86 19.93 -1.49 -6.65
CA ASP A 86 21.00 -1.30 -7.63
C ASP A 86 20.46 -1.24 -9.07
N ASP A 87 19.38 -1.99 -9.34
CA ASP A 87 18.66 -1.98 -10.61
C ASP A 87 17.19 -1.61 -10.39
N LEU A 88 16.81 -0.42 -10.86
CA LEU A 88 15.44 0.10 -10.73
C LEU A 88 14.42 -0.74 -11.53
N ALA A 89 14.82 -1.34 -12.64
CA ALA A 89 13.92 -2.19 -13.42
C ALA A 89 13.66 -3.53 -12.71
N GLU A 90 14.68 -4.12 -12.10
CA GLU A 90 14.54 -5.30 -11.24
C GLU A 90 13.65 -4.99 -10.03
N ASN A 91 13.93 -3.90 -9.31
CA ASN A 91 13.13 -3.47 -8.18
C ASN A 91 11.65 -3.31 -8.56
N ALA A 92 11.37 -2.59 -9.66
CA ALA A 92 10.01 -2.41 -10.15
C ALA A 92 9.33 -3.73 -10.53
N ALA A 93 10.07 -4.68 -11.11
CA ALA A 93 9.55 -6.00 -11.45
C ALA A 93 9.21 -6.82 -10.19
N ILE A 94 10.06 -6.78 -9.15
CA ILE A 94 9.81 -7.44 -7.87
C ILE A 94 8.58 -6.82 -7.18
N VAL A 95 8.50 -5.50 -7.06
CA VAL A 95 7.35 -4.80 -6.48
C VAL A 95 6.06 -5.15 -7.24
N ASN A 96 6.12 -5.15 -8.58
CA ASN A 96 4.97 -5.54 -9.40
C ASN A 96 4.53 -6.99 -9.15
N ALA A 97 5.48 -7.90 -9.01
CA ALA A 97 5.20 -9.32 -8.70
C ALA A 97 4.58 -9.49 -7.30
N LEU A 98 5.13 -8.83 -6.29
CA LEU A 98 4.59 -8.83 -4.92
C LEU A 98 3.16 -8.31 -4.87
N GLN A 99 2.91 -7.14 -5.49
CA GLN A 99 1.57 -6.57 -5.53
C GLN A 99 0.58 -7.45 -6.31
N ARG A 100 1.00 -8.13 -7.37
CA ARG A 100 0.16 -9.09 -8.09
C ARG A 100 -0.13 -10.34 -7.28
N ARG A 101 0.83 -10.80 -6.46
CA ARG A 101 0.67 -11.98 -5.59
C ARG A 101 -0.22 -11.69 -4.38
N ALA A 102 -0.22 -10.46 -3.88
CA ALA A 102 -0.96 -10.10 -2.68
C ALA A 102 -2.47 -10.38 -2.82
N ASP A 103 -3.10 -10.83 -1.74
CA ASP A 103 -4.54 -10.95 -1.61
C ASP A 103 -5.14 -9.64 -1.09
N VAL A 104 -4.43 -8.95 -0.17
CA VAL A 104 -4.77 -7.62 0.33
C VAL A 104 -3.51 -6.75 0.31
N VAL A 105 -3.61 -5.55 -0.27
CA VAL A 105 -2.56 -4.54 -0.17
C VAL A 105 -2.91 -3.58 0.97
N VAL A 106 -1.91 -3.24 1.77
CA VAL A 106 -2.07 -2.35 2.92
C VAL A 106 -1.20 -1.11 2.74
N GLN A 107 -1.71 0.04 3.10
CA GLN A 107 -0.96 1.28 3.26
C GLN A 107 -1.44 2.01 4.51
N LYS A 108 -1.04 1.48 5.67
CA LYS A 108 -1.38 2.01 6.99
C LYS A 108 -0.38 3.10 7.39
N SER A 109 -0.38 4.21 6.68
CA SER A 109 0.51 5.34 6.95
C SER A 109 -0.08 6.29 8.01
N ILE A 110 0.80 6.92 8.79
CA ILE A 110 0.46 8.01 9.72
C ILE A 110 0.37 9.34 8.96
N ALA A 111 1.20 9.50 7.92
CA ALA A 111 1.13 10.61 6.98
C ALA A 111 1.51 10.15 5.57
N GLU A 112 0.85 10.73 4.57
CA GLU A 112 1.07 10.41 3.16
C GLU A 112 0.79 11.64 2.30
N GLY A 113 1.62 11.85 1.27
CA GLY A 113 1.36 12.86 0.26
C GLY A 113 0.30 12.37 -0.72
N PHE A 114 0.68 11.52 -1.65
CA PHE A 114 -0.20 10.95 -2.66
C PHE A 114 -0.53 9.48 -2.42
N GLY A 115 0.47 8.64 -2.11
CA GLY A 115 0.28 7.19 -1.96
C GLY A 115 0.37 6.44 -3.29
N LEU A 116 1.52 6.53 -3.98
CA LEU A 116 1.72 5.82 -5.26
C LEU A 116 1.49 4.31 -5.15
N THR A 117 1.94 3.69 -4.06
CA THR A 117 1.77 2.26 -3.82
C THR A 117 0.30 1.85 -3.68
N VAL A 118 -0.56 2.75 -3.21
CA VAL A 118 -2.02 2.57 -3.20
C VAL A 118 -2.55 2.51 -4.63
N ALA A 119 -2.25 3.53 -5.45
CA ALA A 119 -2.67 3.56 -6.86
C ALA A 119 -2.14 2.35 -7.64
N GLU A 120 -0.92 1.90 -7.37
CA GLU A 120 -0.32 0.72 -7.98
C GLU A 120 -1.04 -0.59 -7.60
N GLY A 121 -1.39 -0.75 -6.32
CA GLY A 121 -2.19 -1.88 -5.85
C GLY A 121 -3.59 -1.89 -6.48
N MET A 122 -4.25 -0.75 -6.47
CA MET A 122 -5.56 -0.52 -7.11
C MET A 122 -5.50 -0.84 -8.61
N TRP A 123 -4.48 -0.38 -9.34
CA TRP A 123 -4.27 -0.66 -10.76
C TRP A 123 -4.15 -2.16 -11.07
N LYS A 124 -3.69 -2.94 -10.11
CA LYS A 124 -3.58 -4.41 -10.22
C LYS A 124 -4.86 -5.15 -9.79
N ALA A 125 -5.95 -4.42 -9.64
CA ALA A 125 -7.23 -4.95 -9.15
C ALA A 125 -7.10 -5.63 -7.78
N LYS A 126 -6.22 -5.13 -6.91
CA LYS A 126 -6.10 -5.63 -5.54
C LYS A 126 -6.97 -4.80 -4.60
N PRO A 127 -7.66 -5.43 -3.64
CA PRO A 127 -8.32 -4.70 -2.58
C PRO A 127 -7.25 -4.02 -1.71
N VAL A 128 -7.46 -2.74 -1.41
CA VAL A 128 -6.54 -1.93 -0.62
C VAL A 128 -7.21 -1.55 0.69
N VAL A 129 -6.48 -1.75 1.80
CA VAL A 129 -6.81 -1.18 3.13
C VAL A 129 -5.79 -0.08 3.41
N ALA A 130 -6.24 1.16 3.56
CA ALA A 130 -5.33 2.28 3.76
C ALA A 130 -5.90 3.30 4.76
N THR A 131 -5.03 4.13 5.32
CA THR A 131 -5.46 5.21 6.21
C THR A 131 -6.05 6.37 5.40
N ARG A 132 -7.11 6.99 5.93
CA ARG A 132 -7.81 8.16 5.36
C ARG A 132 -6.98 9.42 5.55
N ILE A 133 -5.86 9.54 4.82
CA ILE A 133 -4.93 10.67 4.93
C ILE A 133 -4.40 11.10 3.56
N GLY A 134 -4.00 12.37 3.46
CA GLY A 134 -3.38 12.93 2.25
C GLY A 134 -4.16 12.60 0.99
N GLY A 135 -3.45 12.31 -0.10
CA GLY A 135 -4.06 11.93 -1.38
C GLY A 135 -4.69 10.53 -1.41
N ILE A 136 -4.50 9.69 -0.39
CA ILE A 136 -5.12 8.36 -0.33
C ILE A 136 -6.65 8.48 -0.26
N GLN A 137 -7.16 9.42 0.53
CA GLN A 137 -8.60 9.67 0.66
C GLN A 137 -9.27 10.14 -0.65
N ASP A 138 -8.48 10.70 -1.58
CA ASP A 138 -8.97 11.09 -2.90
C ASP A 138 -8.96 9.91 -3.88
N GLN A 139 -8.09 8.93 -3.66
CA GLN A 139 -7.96 7.74 -4.49
C GLN A 139 -9.04 6.71 -4.19
N ILE A 140 -9.37 6.49 -2.93
CA ILE A 140 -10.26 5.42 -2.48
C ILE A 140 -11.65 5.99 -2.16
N VAL A 141 -12.67 5.38 -2.74
CA VAL A 141 -14.06 5.48 -2.27
C VAL A 141 -14.27 4.34 -1.28
N ASP A 142 -14.46 4.71 -0.01
CA ASP A 142 -14.52 3.77 1.09
C ASP A 142 -15.65 2.74 0.95
N GLY A 143 -15.31 1.47 1.14
CA GLY A 143 -16.23 0.34 0.98
C GLY A 143 -16.51 -0.06 -0.46
N GLU A 144 -16.14 0.76 -1.47
CA GLU A 144 -16.38 0.53 -2.89
C GLU A 144 -15.09 0.17 -3.64
N SER A 145 -14.06 1.04 -3.60
CA SER A 145 -12.79 0.85 -4.31
C SER A 145 -11.60 0.63 -3.36
N GLY A 146 -11.86 0.36 -2.11
CA GLY A 146 -10.90 0.10 -1.04
C GLY A 146 -11.57 0.31 0.33
N ILE A 147 -10.82 0.10 1.40
CA ILE A 147 -11.25 0.35 2.77
C ILE A 147 -10.37 1.44 3.36
N LEU A 148 -10.99 2.48 3.92
CA LEU A 148 -10.32 3.57 4.59
C LEU A 148 -10.41 3.45 6.10
N LEU A 149 -9.27 3.53 6.77
CA LEU A 149 -9.15 3.59 8.23
C LEU A 149 -9.11 5.05 8.67
N ASP A 150 -10.01 5.47 9.54
CA ASP A 150 -10.08 6.87 10.01
C ASP A 150 -8.97 7.21 11.00
N ASP A 151 -8.52 6.23 11.80
CA ASP A 151 -7.43 6.39 12.76
C ASP A 151 -6.28 5.43 12.42
N PRO A 152 -5.07 5.93 12.07
CA PRO A 152 -3.92 5.10 11.80
C PRO A 152 -3.44 4.30 13.02
N THR A 153 -3.83 4.67 14.23
CA THR A 153 -3.44 3.99 15.48
C THR A 153 -4.41 2.91 15.91
N ASP A 154 -5.60 2.83 15.31
CA ASP A 154 -6.58 1.77 15.58
C ASP A 154 -6.18 0.46 14.88
N LEU A 155 -5.35 -0.33 15.56
CA LEU A 155 -4.88 -1.62 15.06
C LEU A 155 -6.02 -2.65 14.97
N ALA A 156 -7.05 -2.52 15.80
CA ALA A 156 -8.19 -3.43 15.77
C ALA A 156 -9.05 -3.19 14.52
N ALA A 157 -9.33 -1.92 14.17
CA ALA A 157 -10.01 -1.57 12.92
C ALA A 157 -9.21 -2.03 11.70
N TYR A 158 -7.87 -1.83 11.71
CA TYR A 158 -6.98 -2.33 10.68
C TYR A 158 -7.11 -3.85 10.51
N GLY A 159 -6.98 -4.60 11.59
CA GLY A 159 -7.09 -6.06 11.57
C GLY A 159 -8.47 -6.54 11.11
N ALA A 160 -9.54 -5.88 11.55
CA ALA A 160 -10.91 -6.21 11.13
C ALA A 160 -11.12 -6.01 9.62
N ALA A 161 -10.62 -4.88 9.06
CA ALA A 161 -10.71 -4.59 7.63
C ALA A 161 -9.94 -5.62 6.78
N VAL A 162 -8.74 -6.01 7.21
CA VAL A 162 -7.93 -7.02 6.50
C VAL A 162 -8.61 -8.39 6.55
N ARG A 163 -9.09 -8.82 7.71
CA ARG A 163 -9.79 -10.11 7.86
C ARG A 163 -11.05 -10.18 7.01
N ASP A 164 -11.87 -9.13 7.02
CA ASP A 164 -13.09 -9.09 6.23
C ASP A 164 -12.80 -9.35 4.74
N LEU A 165 -11.73 -8.78 4.19
CA LEU A 165 -11.33 -9.01 2.80
C LEU A 165 -10.77 -10.41 2.55
N LEU A 166 -10.04 -10.99 3.51
CA LEU A 166 -9.51 -12.35 3.41
C LEU A 166 -10.61 -13.41 3.51
N GLU A 167 -11.59 -13.19 4.39
CA GLU A 167 -12.72 -14.10 4.64
C GLU A 167 -13.80 -14.00 3.54
N ASN A 168 -13.87 -12.85 2.81
CA ASN A 168 -14.87 -12.58 1.79
C ASN A 168 -14.23 -12.36 0.40
N PRO A 169 -13.68 -13.39 -0.26
CA PRO A 169 -12.91 -13.25 -1.50
C PRO A 169 -13.73 -12.67 -2.67
N GLU A 170 -15.05 -12.86 -2.68
CA GLU A 170 -15.93 -12.24 -3.69
C GLU A 170 -16.01 -10.73 -3.52
N ARG A 171 -16.17 -10.26 -2.28
CA ARG A 171 -16.15 -8.84 -1.92
C ARG A 171 -14.78 -8.23 -2.23
N ALA A 172 -13.71 -8.90 -1.83
CA ALA A 172 -12.34 -8.48 -2.11
C ALA A 172 -12.10 -8.29 -3.63
N ARG A 173 -12.54 -9.25 -4.45
CA ARG A 173 -12.46 -9.14 -5.92
C ARG A 173 -13.33 -8.02 -6.48
N ALA A 174 -14.51 -7.78 -5.93
CA ALA A 174 -15.39 -6.68 -6.38
C ALA A 174 -14.72 -5.32 -6.09
N ILE A 175 -14.23 -5.12 -4.86
CA ILE A 175 -13.47 -3.92 -4.46
C ILE A 175 -12.23 -3.72 -5.35
N GLY A 176 -11.45 -4.78 -5.58
CA GLY A 176 -10.26 -4.71 -6.44
C GLY A 176 -10.60 -4.30 -7.88
N ARG A 177 -11.68 -4.79 -8.47
CA ARG A 177 -12.13 -4.36 -9.81
C ARG A 177 -12.53 -2.88 -9.82
N ALA A 178 -13.34 -2.45 -8.85
CA ALA A 178 -13.74 -1.04 -8.74
C ALA A 178 -12.52 -0.13 -8.51
N ALA A 179 -11.54 -0.59 -7.73
CA ALA A 179 -10.25 0.09 -7.55
C ALA A 179 -9.51 0.31 -8.88
N MET A 180 -9.38 -0.74 -9.69
CA MET A 180 -8.70 -0.66 -10.99
C MET A 180 -9.44 0.28 -11.95
N GLU A 181 -10.77 0.21 -12.02
CA GLU A 181 -11.59 1.10 -12.84
C GLU A 181 -11.40 2.56 -12.43
N ARG A 182 -11.41 2.84 -11.12
CA ARG A 182 -11.19 4.18 -10.61
C ARG A 182 -9.80 4.73 -10.96
N VAL A 183 -8.73 3.93 -10.83
CA VAL A 183 -7.39 4.37 -11.24
C VAL A 183 -7.32 4.62 -12.73
N ARG A 184 -7.91 3.75 -13.56
CA ARG A 184 -7.97 3.92 -15.01
C ARG A 184 -8.64 5.24 -15.39
N ASP A 185 -9.74 5.57 -14.73
CA ASP A 185 -10.59 6.70 -15.13
C ASP A 185 -10.08 8.02 -14.52
N ASP A 186 -9.47 7.98 -13.32
CA ASP A 186 -9.16 9.19 -12.54
C ASP A 186 -7.67 9.48 -12.34
N PHE A 187 -6.78 8.49 -12.39
CA PHE A 187 -5.40 8.65 -11.92
C PHE A 187 -4.32 8.32 -12.95
N LEU A 188 -4.68 8.04 -14.21
CA LEU A 188 -3.70 7.87 -15.28
C LEU A 188 -3.27 9.21 -15.90
N ALA A 189 -2.03 9.26 -16.39
CA ALA A 189 -1.44 10.44 -17.02
C ALA A 189 -2.26 10.99 -18.18
N VAL A 190 -2.98 10.14 -18.92
CA VAL A 190 -3.85 10.56 -20.03
C VAL A 190 -4.95 11.52 -19.56
N ARG A 191 -5.57 11.25 -18.41
CA ARG A 191 -6.58 12.17 -17.84
C ARG A 191 -5.99 13.51 -17.50
N SER A 192 -4.83 13.54 -16.84
CA SER A 192 -4.13 14.80 -16.53
C SER A 192 -3.83 15.61 -17.78
N LEU A 193 -3.36 14.95 -18.84
CA LEU A 193 -3.11 15.60 -20.14
C LEU A 193 -4.38 16.22 -20.71
N LEU A 194 -5.50 15.50 -20.71
CA LEU A 194 -6.79 16.01 -21.20
C LEU A 194 -7.30 17.19 -20.38
N GLN A 195 -7.10 17.17 -19.07
CA GLN A 195 -7.46 18.29 -18.18
C GLN A 195 -6.62 19.54 -18.47
N TYR A 196 -5.30 19.38 -18.69
CA TYR A 196 -4.44 20.50 -19.10
C TYR A 196 -4.84 21.07 -20.48
N LEU A 197 -5.14 20.21 -21.45
CA LEU A 197 -5.62 20.65 -22.77
C LEU A 197 -6.91 21.48 -22.62
N ALA A 198 -7.89 20.98 -21.89
CA ALA A 198 -9.14 21.69 -21.66
C ALA A 198 -8.93 23.03 -20.91
N LEU A 199 -7.97 23.10 -19.98
CA LEU A 199 -7.59 24.34 -19.30
C LEU A 199 -6.97 25.34 -20.28
N PHE A 200 -6.03 24.92 -21.13
CA PHE A 200 -5.43 25.78 -22.13
C PHE A 200 -6.43 26.30 -23.15
N GLU A 201 -7.33 25.45 -23.64
CA GLU A 201 -8.41 25.89 -24.52
C GLU A 201 -9.28 27.01 -23.89
N LYS A 202 -9.63 26.85 -22.61
CA LYS A 202 -10.38 27.90 -21.88
C LYS A 202 -9.59 29.19 -21.73
N LEU A 203 -8.31 29.12 -21.40
CA LEU A 203 -7.45 30.30 -21.26
C LEU A 203 -7.25 31.03 -22.58
N LEU A 204 -7.04 30.32 -23.67
CA LEU A 204 -6.90 30.89 -25.02
C LEU A 204 -8.20 31.52 -25.53
N ALA A 205 -9.36 30.91 -25.19
CA ALA A 205 -10.66 31.46 -25.58
C ALA A 205 -11.02 32.77 -24.82
N VAL A 206 -10.45 32.98 -23.65
CA VAL A 206 -10.67 34.21 -22.83
C VAL A 206 -9.73 35.38 -23.23
N THR A 207 -8.64 35.09 -23.96
CA THR A 207 -7.74 36.16 -24.43
C THR A 207 -8.40 36.90 -25.61
N PRO A 208 -8.83 38.16 -25.49
CA PRO A 208 -9.37 38.90 -26.62
C PRO A 208 -8.30 39.06 -27.69
N PRO A 209 -8.65 39.01 -28.98
CA PRO A 209 -7.69 39.28 -30.03
C PRO A 209 -7.03 40.62 -29.77
N ALA A 210 -5.71 40.66 -29.86
CA ALA A 210 -4.95 41.90 -29.77
C ALA A 210 -5.47 42.89 -30.82
N ALA A 211 -5.89 44.07 -30.37
CA ALA A 211 -6.37 45.15 -31.25
C ALA A 211 -5.22 45.75 -32.04
#